data_857e2348f273f7de28a8334fd374e1c5
#
_entry.id   857e2348f273f7de28a8334fd374e1c5
#
_cell.length_a   1.000
_cell.length_b   1.000
_cell.length_c   1.000
_cell.angle_alpha   90.00
_cell.angle_beta   90.00
_cell.angle_gamma   90.00
#
_symmetry.space_group_name_H-M   'P 1'
#
loop_
_entity.id
_entity.type
_entity.pdbx_description
1 polymer ?
#
loop_
_entity_poly.entity_id
_entity_poly.type
_entity_poly.pdbx_seq_one_letter_code
_entity_poly.pdbx_strand_id
1 'polypeptide(L)'
;MFSYRHGFHAGNHADVLKHMVLVQVLEHLLQKDKPFWVIDTHAGGGLYDLTSNYATKSGEFEGGIGRIWPLRKAAGTPVAVKALLDQIAALNNGTDLRWYPGSPQLAAQMLRQGDHLRLCELHPTEIGLLRDHFAGVKRGVSIEQVDGFTDLPKVLPPPPRRGLVHIDPPYELKDDYKKVLQALRAARERSATGT
;
A
#
# COMPACT_ATOMS: atom_id res chain seq x y z
N MET A 1 7.63 21.90 -2.34
CA MET A 1 6.21 22.02 -2.79
C MET A 1 5.78 20.60 -3.13
N PHE A 2 4.79 20.05 -2.44
CA PHE A 2 4.31 18.70 -2.72
C PHE A 2 3.41 18.78 -3.96
N SER A 3 3.91 18.34 -5.12
CA SER A 3 3.17 18.33 -6.38
C SER A 3 2.56 16.97 -6.70
N TYR A 4 3.19 15.89 -6.21
CA TYR A 4 2.75 14.52 -6.44
C TYR A 4 1.39 14.24 -5.79
N ARG A 5 0.49 13.70 -6.58
CA ARG A 5 -0.77 13.13 -6.10
C ARG A 5 -0.95 11.77 -6.73
N HIS A 6 -0.93 10.75 -5.90
CA HIS A 6 -1.00 9.36 -6.36
C HIS A 6 -2.30 9.06 -7.15
N GLY A 7 -3.37 9.80 -6.90
CA GLY A 7 -4.62 9.67 -7.64
C GLY A 7 -4.51 9.80 -9.17
N PHE A 8 -3.47 10.43 -9.71
CA PHE A 8 -3.19 10.45 -11.15
C PHE A 8 -2.61 9.13 -11.66
N HIS A 9 -1.94 8.37 -10.82
CA HIS A 9 -1.14 7.20 -11.17
C HIS A 9 -1.76 5.90 -10.66
N ALA A 10 -2.79 6.00 -9.80
CA ALA A 10 -3.42 4.88 -9.14
C ALA A 10 -3.87 3.79 -10.13
N GLY A 11 -3.44 2.57 -9.90
CA GLY A 11 -3.76 1.43 -10.75
C GLY A 11 -2.96 1.33 -12.04
N ASN A 12 -1.91 2.12 -12.24
CA ASN A 12 -1.02 1.97 -13.37
C ASN A 12 -0.21 0.65 -13.29
N HIS A 13 0.59 0.35 -14.31
CA HIS A 13 1.37 -0.89 -14.37
C HIS A 13 2.38 -1.03 -13.22
N ALA A 14 2.94 0.07 -12.72
CA ALA A 14 3.87 0.03 -11.59
C ALA A 14 3.12 -0.32 -10.28
N ASP A 15 1.96 0.26 -10.05
CA ASP A 15 1.11 -0.09 -8.92
C ASP A 15 0.67 -1.55 -8.94
N VAL A 16 0.26 -2.04 -10.11
CA VAL A 16 -0.10 -3.46 -10.26
C VAL A 16 1.04 -4.37 -9.83
N LEU A 17 2.27 -4.07 -10.27
CA LEU A 17 3.45 -4.87 -9.91
C LEU A 17 3.76 -4.77 -8.42
N LYS A 18 3.82 -3.55 -7.86
CA LYS A 18 4.13 -3.31 -6.45
C LYS A 18 3.10 -3.95 -5.53
N HIS A 19 1.83 -3.77 -5.83
CA HIS A 19 0.73 -4.30 -5.04
C HIS A 19 0.60 -5.83 -5.15
N MET A 20 0.92 -6.41 -6.30
CA MET A 20 1.01 -7.87 -6.43
C MET A 20 2.09 -8.44 -5.49
N VAL A 21 3.26 -7.80 -5.44
CA VAL A 21 4.34 -8.21 -4.52
C VAL A 21 3.91 -8.02 -3.07
N LEU A 22 3.29 -6.87 -2.73
CA LEU A 22 2.78 -6.59 -1.39
C LEU A 22 1.80 -7.68 -0.93
N VAL A 23 0.82 -8.04 -1.75
CA VAL A 23 -0.17 -9.09 -1.44
C VAL A 23 0.52 -10.42 -1.19
N GLN A 24 1.49 -10.83 -2.02
CA GLN A 24 2.22 -12.09 -1.85
C GLN A 24 3.03 -12.12 -0.53
N VAL A 25 3.67 -11.01 -0.17
CA VAL A 25 4.41 -10.92 1.11
C VAL A 25 3.46 -10.97 2.30
N LEU A 26 2.31 -10.31 2.22
CA LEU A 26 1.28 -10.38 3.26
C LEU A 26 0.72 -11.80 3.40
N GLU A 27 0.39 -12.48 2.30
CA GLU A 27 -0.04 -13.89 2.32
C GLU A 27 1.02 -14.79 2.98
N HIS A 28 2.30 -14.56 2.69
CA HIS A 28 3.38 -15.29 3.36
C HIS A 28 3.42 -15.04 4.87
N LEU A 29 3.28 -13.79 5.29
CA LEU A 29 3.23 -13.46 6.71
C LEU A 29 2.02 -14.06 7.42
N LEU A 30 0.90 -14.16 6.73
CA LEU A 30 -0.35 -14.73 7.27
C LEU A 30 -0.30 -16.25 7.47
N GLN A 31 0.66 -16.97 6.89
CA GLN A 31 0.83 -18.42 7.09
C GLN A 31 1.17 -18.80 8.54
N LYS A 32 1.73 -17.86 9.31
CA LYS A 32 2.02 -18.10 10.75
C LYS A 32 0.96 -17.42 11.60
N ASP A 33 0.43 -18.14 12.55
CA ASP A 33 -0.49 -17.61 13.55
C ASP A 33 0.26 -16.86 14.66
N LYS A 34 0.96 -15.78 14.26
CA LYS A 34 1.65 -14.84 15.14
C LYS A 34 1.41 -13.44 14.64
N PRO A 35 1.11 -12.48 15.52
CA PRO A 35 0.92 -11.09 15.15
C PRO A 35 2.13 -10.52 14.39
N PHE A 36 1.86 -9.57 13.50
CA PHE A 36 2.89 -8.79 12.82
C PHE A 36 2.44 -7.35 12.59
N TRP A 37 3.39 -6.49 12.29
CA TRP A 37 3.11 -5.11 11.91
C TRP A 37 3.38 -4.91 10.42
N VAL A 38 2.55 -4.09 9.80
CA VAL A 38 2.85 -3.46 8.51
C VAL A 38 3.14 -1.99 8.77
N ILE A 39 4.28 -1.52 8.32
CA ILE A 39 4.69 -0.12 8.40
C ILE A 39 4.78 0.39 6.96
N ASP A 40 3.88 1.29 6.60
CA ASP A 40 3.86 1.94 5.30
C ASP A 40 4.38 3.37 5.44
N THR A 41 5.51 3.65 4.81
CA THR A 41 6.22 4.92 4.96
C THR A 41 5.69 6.03 4.08
N HIS A 42 4.90 5.69 3.04
CA HIS A 42 4.35 6.63 2.06
C HIS A 42 2.93 6.19 1.66
N ALA A 43 2.00 6.32 2.60
CA ALA A 43 0.69 5.67 2.54
C ALA A 43 -0.26 6.23 1.44
N GLY A 44 -0.09 7.49 1.03
CA GLY A 44 -1.03 8.14 0.13
C GLY A 44 -2.44 8.27 0.70
N GLY A 45 -3.44 8.40 -0.15
CA GLY A 45 -4.85 8.54 0.24
C GLY A 45 -5.58 7.24 0.58
N GLY A 46 -4.96 6.09 0.38
CA GLY A 46 -5.47 4.76 0.76
C GLY A 46 -6.42 4.12 -0.23
N LEU A 47 -7.40 4.83 -0.79
CA LEU A 47 -8.36 4.31 -1.77
C LEU A 47 -8.59 5.35 -2.88
N TYR A 48 -8.65 4.90 -4.12
CA TYR A 48 -8.74 5.78 -5.30
C TYR A 48 -9.95 5.44 -6.17
N ASP A 49 -10.74 6.47 -6.52
CA ASP A 49 -11.82 6.38 -7.49
C ASP A 49 -11.26 6.55 -8.91
N LEU A 50 -11.26 5.49 -9.70
CA LEU A 50 -10.77 5.50 -11.09
C LEU A 50 -11.67 6.29 -12.04
N THR A 51 -12.87 6.68 -11.60
CA THR A 51 -13.76 7.59 -12.33
C THR A 51 -13.53 9.06 -12.01
N SER A 52 -12.62 9.35 -11.07
CA SER A 52 -12.27 10.72 -10.67
C SER A 52 -11.60 11.50 -11.79
N ASN A 53 -11.66 12.82 -11.73
CA ASN A 53 -10.98 13.70 -12.67
C ASN A 53 -9.46 13.49 -12.71
N TYR A 54 -8.84 13.04 -11.62
CA TYR A 54 -7.42 12.74 -11.57
C TYR A 54 -7.08 11.50 -12.40
N ALA A 55 -7.77 10.40 -12.16
CA ALA A 55 -7.55 9.13 -12.84
C ALA A 55 -7.91 9.20 -14.33
N THR A 56 -9.06 9.81 -14.67
CA THR A 56 -9.52 9.93 -16.06
C THR A 56 -8.66 10.86 -16.90
N LYS A 57 -8.07 11.90 -16.28
CA LYS A 57 -7.18 12.83 -16.97
C LYS A 57 -5.85 12.17 -17.39
N SER A 58 -5.29 11.29 -16.56
CA SER A 58 -4.06 10.56 -16.89
C SER A 58 -4.31 9.32 -17.74
N GLY A 59 -5.41 8.60 -17.46
CA GLY A 59 -5.76 7.34 -18.11
C GLY A 59 -4.78 6.19 -17.82
N GLU A 60 -3.83 6.37 -16.89
CA GLU A 60 -2.77 5.39 -16.66
C GLU A 60 -3.28 4.03 -16.16
N PHE A 61 -4.39 4.01 -15.44
CA PHE A 61 -5.01 2.77 -14.95
C PHE A 61 -5.47 1.85 -16.09
N GLU A 62 -5.80 2.40 -17.26
CA GLU A 62 -6.20 1.60 -18.44
C GLU A 62 -5.06 0.69 -18.91
N GLY A 63 -3.81 1.19 -18.85
CA GLY A 63 -2.60 0.43 -19.17
C GLY A 63 -2.14 -0.52 -18.06
N GLY A 64 -2.67 -0.39 -16.85
CA GLY A 64 -2.37 -1.17 -15.67
C GLY A 64 -3.49 -2.14 -15.31
N ILE A 65 -4.21 -1.82 -14.23
CA ILE A 65 -5.28 -2.68 -13.71
C ILE A 65 -6.39 -2.92 -14.74
N GLY A 66 -6.71 -1.95 -15.59
CA GLY A 66 -7.70 -2.09 -16.64
C GLY A 66 -7.42 -3.26 -17.58
N ARG A 67 -6.15 -3.48 -17.93
CA ARG A 67 -5.74 -4.59 -18.81
C ARG A 67 -5.86 -5.95 -18.16
N ILE A 68 -5.63 -6.06 -16.87
CA ILE A 68 -5.64 -7.36 -16.16
C ILE A 68 -6.99 -7.63 -15.47
N TRP A 69 -7.84 -6.64 -15.31
CA TRP A 69 -9.15 -6.79 -14.65
C TRP A 69 -10.03 -7.90 -15.24
N PRO A 70 -10.09 -8.11 -16.58
CA PRO A 70 -10.86 -9.21 -17.16
C PRO A 70 -10.36 -10.59 -16.73
N LEU A 71 -9.08 -10.72 -16.38
CA LEU A 71 -8.46 -11.99 -15.95
C LEU A 71 -9.01 -12.52 -14.63
N ARG A 72 -9.68 -11.70 -13.80
CA ARG A 72 -10.26 -12.12 -12.52
C ARG A 72 -11.20 -13.31 -12.62
N LYS A 73 -11.84 -13.50 -13.79
CA LYS A 73 -12.76 -14.60 -14.09
C LYS A 73 -12.16 -15.66 -15.05
N ALA A 74 -10.94 -15.46 -15.52
CA ALA A 74 -10.33 -16.37 -16.49
C ALA A 74 -9.73 -17.60 -15.82
N ALA A 75 -9.96 -18.76 -16.40
CA ALA A 75 -9.25 -19.96 -16.00
C ALA A 75 -7.76 -19.83 -16.37
N GLY A 76 -6.87 -20.26 -15.46
CA GLY A 76 -5.42 -20.22 -15.70
C GLY A 76 -4.76 -18.88 -15.38
N THR A 77 -5.47 -17.90 -14.78
CA THR A 77 -4.84 -16.70 -14.26
C THR A 77 -3.77 -17.07 -13.23
N PRO A 78 -2.53 -16.55 -13.35
CA PRO A 78 -1.46 -16.83 -12.39
C PRO A 78 -1.89 -16.49 -10.95
N VAL A 79 -1.50 -17.32 -9.99
CA VAL A 79 -1.94 -17.22 -8.59
C VAL A 79 -1.69 -15.83 -8.00
N ALA A 80 -0.51 -15.25 -8.21
CA ALA A 80 -0.17 -13.92 -7.70
C ALA A 80 -1.06 -12.81 -8.29
N VAL A 81 -1.37 -12.90 -9.59
CA VAL A 81 -2.28 -11.95 -10.25
C VAL A 81 -3.69 -12.12 -9.71
N LYS A 82 -4.15 -13.37 -9.55
CA LYS A 82 -5.47 -13.66 -9.00
C LYS A 82 -5.61 -13.13 -7.58
N ALA A 83 -4.63 -13.33 -6.72
CA ALA A 83 -4.64 -12.84 -5.35
C ALA A 83 -4.84 -11.31 -5.28
N LEU A 84 -4.11 -10.55 -6.11
CA LEU A 84 -4.33 -9.10 -6.20
C LEU A 84 -5.74 -8.76 -6.72
N LEU A 85 -6.17 -9.43 -7.79
CA LEU A 85 -7.49 -9.17 -8.38
C LEU A 85 -8.64 -9.49 -7.41
N ASP A 86 -8.50 -10.51 -6.57
CA ASP A 86 -9.49 -10.86 -5.53
C ASP A 86 -9.58 -9.73 -4.47
N GLN A 87 -8.46 -9.13 -4.05
CA GLN A 87 -8.46 -7.98 -3.15
C GLN A 87 -9.15 -6.76 -3.78
N ILE A 88 -8.89 -6.48 -5.04
CA ILE A 88 -9.53 -5.36 -5.75
C ILE A 88 -11.03 -5.64 -5.96
N ALA A 89 -11.39 -6.88 -6.29
CA ALA A 89 -12.79 -7.27 -6.50
C ALA A 89 -13.64 -7.13 -5.24
N ALA A 90 -13.06 -7.32 -4.06
CA ALA A 90 -13.74 -7.13 -2.78
C ALA A 90 -14.25 -5.68 -2.56
N LEU A 91 -13.64 -4.70 -3.23
CA LEU A 91 -14.03 -3.28 -3.18
C LEU A 91 -15.01 -2.89 -4.29
N ASN A 92 -15.17 -3.75 -5.29
CA ASN A 92 -15.94 -3.46 -6.49
C ASN A 92 -17.10 -4.44 -6.62
N ASN A 93 -18.32 -3.96 -6.37
CA ASN A 93 -19.53 -4.76 -6.50
C ASN A 93 -19.86 -5.03 -7.97
N GLY A 94 -19.68 -6.28 -8.41
CA GLY A 94 -20.05 -6.68 -9.76
C GLY A 94 -18.91 -6.70 -10.77
N THR A 95 -19.14 -6.17 -11.98
CA THR A 95 -18.20 -6.25 -13.11
C THR A 95 -17.36 -5.00 -13.29
N ASP A 96 -17.81 -3.87 -12.78
CA ASP A 96 -17.22 -2.58 -13.05
C ASP A 96 -16.02 -2.32 -12.12
N LEU A 97 -14.93 -1.88 -12.70
CA LEU A 97 -13.74 -1.46 -12.00
C LEU A 97 -13.84 0.04 -11.70
N ARG A 98 -14.17 0.37 -10.46
CA ARG A 98 -14.29 1.76 -10.01
C ARG A 98 -13.23 2.10 -8.96
N TRP A 99 -13.07 1.23 -7.97
CA TRP A 99 -12.20 1.49 -6.83
C TRP A 99 -10.88 0.75 -6.97
N TYR A 100 -9.79 1.45 -6.76
CA TYR A 100 -8.46 0.86 -6.71
C TYR A 100 -7.84 1.09 -5.33
N PRO A 101 -7.43 0.02 -4.63
CA PRO A 101 -6.80 0.12 -3.32
C PRO A 101 -5.36 0.59 -3.45
N GLY A 102 -4.95 1.54 -2.62
CA GLY A 102 -3.55 1.77 -2.30
C GLY A 102 -3.01 0.69 -1.36
N SER A 103 -1.71 0.74 -1.08
CA SER A 103 -1.05 -0.15 -0.13
C SER A 103 -1.73 -0.19 1.25
N PRO A 104 -2.21 0.95 1.84
CA PRO A 104 -2.92 0.92 3.12
C PRO A 104 -4.19 0.08 3.10
N GLN A 105 -5.01 0.24 2.05
CA GLN A 105 -6.26 -0.49 1.93
C GLN A 105 -6.02 -1.99 1.69
N LEU A 106 -5.04 -2.34 0.85
CA LEU A 106 -4.65 -3.75 0.64
C LEU A 106 -4.19 -4.40 1.95
N ALA A 107 -3.32 -3.72 2.69
CA ALA A 107 -2.87 -4.22 3.98
C ALA A 107 -4.04 -4.38 4.96
N ALA A 108 -4.88 -3.35 5.11
CA ALA A 108 -6.01 -3.38 6.04
C ALA A 108 -7.01 -4.51 5.75
N GLN A 109 -7.26 -4.84 4.47
CA GLN A 109 -8.15 -5.95 4.09
C GLN A 109 -7.61 -7.32 4.52
N MET A 110 -6.28 -7.46 4.62
CA MET A 110 -5.62 -8.74 4.88
C MET A 110 -5.22 -8.94 6.34
N LEU A 111 -5.14 -7.86 7.14
CA LEU A 111 -4.72 -7.95 8.53
C LEU A 111 -5.80 -8.60 9.41
N ARG A 112 -5.32 -9.41 10.37
CA ARG A 112 -6.15 -10.12 11.37
C ARG A 112 -6.25 -9.30 12.66
N GLN A 113 -7.14 -9.72 13.53
CA GLN A 113 -7.14 -9.22 14.90
C GLN A 113 -5.79 -9.52 15.58
N GLY A 114 -5.14 -8.48 16.12
CA GLY A 114 -3.81 -8.57 16.73
C GLY A 114 -2.67 -8.11 15.83
N ASP A 115 -2.86 -8.07 14.51
CA ASP A 115 -1.93 -7.42 13.59
C ASP A 115 -2.09 -5.89 13.66
N HIS A 116 -1.08 -5.14 13.21
CA HIS A 116 -1.12 -3.67 13.26
C HIS A 116 -0.62 -3.05 11.96
N LEU A 117 -1.29 -1.99 11.53
CA LEU A 117 -0.95 -1.18 10.38
C LEU A 117 -0.55 0.24 10.84
N ARG A 118 0.71 0.60 10.62
CA ARG A 118 1.20 1.95 10.83
C ARG A 118 1.37 2.65 9.48
N LEU A 119 0.68 3.76 9.30
CA LEU A 119 0.65 4.54 8.08
C LEU A 119 1.31 5.90 8.31
N CYS A 120 2.35 6.20 7.55
CA CYS A 120 3.00 7.50 7.51
C CYS A 120 2.65 8.20 6.19
N GLU A 121 2.14 9.42 6.28
CA GLU A 121 1.86 10.25 5.11
C GLU A 121 2.18 11.71 5.44
N LEU A 122 3.04 12.32 4.62
CA LEU A 122 3.49 13.69 4.87
C LEU A 122 2.66 14.74 4.14
N HIS A 123 2.08 14.36 2.98
CA HIS A 123 1.34 15.28 2.14
C HIS A 123 0.01 15.72 2.81
N PRO A 124 -0.24 17.02 3.01
CA PRO A 124 -1.38 17.49 3.81
C PRO A 124 -2.75 17.11 3.23
N THR A 125 -2.87 16.97 1.91
CA THR A 125 -4.13 16.54 1.27
C THR A 125 -4.31 15.02 1.39
N GLU A 126 -3.27 14.24 1.10
CA GLU A 126 -3.35 12.78 1.12
C GLU A 126 -3.60 12.25 2.54
N ILE A 127 -2.98 12.85 3.57
CA ILE A 127 -3.23 12.47 4.97
C ILE A 127 -4.69 12.73 5.38
N GLY A 128 -5.31 13.79 4.86
CA GLY A 128 -6.74 14.06 5.08
C GLY A 128 -7.60 12.95 4.49
N LEU A 129 -7.40 12.61 3.21
CA LEU A 129 -8.10 11.52 2.53
C LEU A 129 -7.90 10.17 3.24
N LEU A 130 -6.67 9.89 3.67
CA LEU A 130 -6.32 8.67 4.39
C LEU A 130 -7.06 8.57 5.73
N ARG A 131 -7.11 9.64 6.50
CA ARG A 131 -7.84 9.68 7.78
C ARG A 131 -9.34 9.52 7.58
N ASP A 132 -9.91 10.17 6.58
CA ASP A 132 -11.33 10.05 6.23
C ASP A 132 -11.67 8.61 5.82
N HIS A 133 -10.81 8.00 5.02
CA HIS A 133 -10.99 6.61 4.58
C HIS A 133 -10.98 5.61 5.75
N PHE A 134 -10.10 5.81 6.72
CA PHE A 134 -9.97 4.94 7.90
C PHE A 134 -10.78 5.40 9.13
N ALA A 135 -11.61 6.44 9.03
CA ALA A 135 -12.35 7.00 10.17
C ALA A 135 -13.23 5.97 10.92
N GLY A 136 -13.73 4.95 10.21
CA GLY A 136 -14.53 3.86 10.79
C GLY A 136 -13.70 2.74 11.43
N VAL A 137 -12.39 2.71 11.26
CA VAL A 137 -11.52 1.63 11.75
C VAL A 137 -11.06 1.94 13.17
N LYS A 138 -11.61 1.22 14.14
CA LYS A 138 -11.40 1.52 15.58
C LYS A 138 -10.11 0.95 16.19
N ARG A 139 -9.50 -0.07 15.59
CA ARG A 139 -8.33 -0.79 16.16
C ARG A 139 -7.40 -1.29 15.06
N GLY A 140 -6.13 -1.48 15.41
CA GLY A 140 -5.13 -2.08 14.54
C GLY A 140 -4.56 -1.15 13.47
N VAL A 141 -5.00 0.12 13.40
CA VAL A 141 -4.46 1.11 12.45
C VAL A 141 -4.03 2.37 13.19
N SER A 142 -2.84 2.85 12.90
CA SER A 142 -2.35 4.17 13.33
C SER A 142 -1.92 4.99 12.12
N ILE A 143 -2.30 6.26 12.08
CA ILE A 143 -2.06 7.19 10.97
C ILE A 143 -1.35 8.42 11.50
N GLU A 144 -0.13 8.64 11.00
CA GLU A 144 0.75 9.70 11.46
C GLU A 144 1.12 10.64 10.31
N GLN A 145 1.02 11.94 10.55
CA GLN A 145 1.48 12.95 9.59
C GLN A 145 2.97 13.21 9.80
N VAL A 146 3.80 12.32 9.29
CA VAL A 146 5.26 12.35 9.47
C VAL A 146 5.97 11.94 8.19
N ASP A 147 7.22 12.34 8.07
CA ASP A 147 8.13 11.80 7.06
C ASP A 147 8.48 10.35 7.44
N GLY A 148 8.02 9.41 6.62
CA GLY A 148 8.20 7.98 6.86
C GLY A 148 9.66 7.54 6.89
N PHE A 149 10.55 8.19 6.16
CA PHE A 149 11.99 7.89 6.23
C PHE A 149 12.59 8.21 7.61
N THR A 150 12.20 9.33 8.20
CA THR A 150 12.70 9.77 9.51
C THR A 150 11.97 9.11 10.68
N ASP A 151 10.75 8.62 10.48
CA ASP A 151 9.96 7.93 11.50
C ASP A 151 10.31 6.44 11.61
N LEU A 152 10.58 5.78 10.49
CA LEU A 152 10.85 4.33 10.43
C LEU A 152 11.88 3.86 11.47
N PRO A 153 13.06 4.49 11.67
CA PRO A 153 14.00 4.06 12.67
C PRO A 153 13.50 4.12 14.12
N LYS A 154 12.49 4.96 14.40
CA LYS A 154 11.95 5.12 15.76
C LYS A 154 11.00 3.99 16.14
N VAL A 155 10.36 3.37 15.14
CA VAL A 155 9.34 2.34 15.34
C VAL A 155 9.84 0.91 15.13
N LEU A 156 11.11 0.76 14.75
CA LEU A 156 11.76 -0.52 14.58
C LEU A 156 12.64 -0.91 15.79
N PRO A 157 12.66 -2.18 16.19
CA PRO A 157 11.76 -3.26 15.71
C PRO A 157 10.35 -3.10 16.28
N PRO A 158 9.30 -3.53 15.54
CA PRO A 158 7.95 -3.48 16.06
C PRO A 158 7.79 -4.43 17.27
N PRO A 159 6.80 -4.20 18.17
CA PRO A 159 6.64 -5.00 19.39
C PRO A 159 6.63 -6.52 19.18
N PRO A 160 5.95 -7.09 18.16
CA PRO A 160 6.00 -8.54 17.90
C PRO A 160 7.33 -8.99 17.29
N ARG A 161 8.26 -8.07 17.00
CA ARG A 161 9.54 -8.32 16.28
C ARG A 161 9.34 -9.08 14.97
N ARG A 162 8.20 -8.89 14.36
CA ARG A 162 7.80 -9.49 13.09
C ARG A 162 7.00 -8.44 12.32
N GLY A 163 7.37 -8.16 11.09
CA GLY A 163 6.69 -7.13 10.31
C GLY A 163 7.15 -7.04 8.88
N LEU A 164 6.41 -6.25 8.13
CA LEU A 164 6.70 -5.79 6.79
C LEU A 164 6.89 -4.27 6.83
N VAL A 165 7.96 -3.79 6.20
CA VAL A 165 8.16 -2.37 5.92
C VAL A 165 7.94 -2.15 4.42
N HIS A 166 6.92 -1.36 4.08
CA HIS A 166 6.64 -0.93 2.72
C HIS A 166 7.21 0.47 2.52
N ILE A 167 8.15 0.63 1.57
CA ILE A 167 8.82 1.90 1.27
C ILE A 167 8.61 2.20 -0.21
N ASP A 168 7.67 3.08 -0.51
CA ASP A 168 7.33 3.44 -1.89
C ASP A 168 7.17 4.96 -2.03
N PRO A 169 8.28 5.73 -2.01
CA PRO A 169 8.21 7.17 -2.21
C PRO A 169 7.86 7.51 -3.66
N PRO A 170 7.40 8.74 -3.95
CA PRO A 170 6.99 9.17 -5.29
C PRO A 170 8.12 9.21 -6.31
N TYR A 171 9.38 9.15 -5.88
CA TYR A 171 10.58 9.25 -6.72
C TYR A 171 10.63 10.52 -7.61
N GLU A 172 9.92 11.58 -7.24
CA GLU A 172 10.03 12.89 -7.90
C GLU A 172 11.42 13.49 -7.74
N LEU A 173 12.05 13.23 -6.61
CA LEU A 173 13.38 13.72 -6.30
C LEU A 173 14.41 12.58 -6.46
N LYS A 174 15.49 12.85 -7.20
CA LYS A 174 16.62 11.88 -7.31
C LYS A 174 17.18 11.47 -5.94
N ASP A 175 17.00 12.31 -4.93
CA ASP A 175 17.45 12.06 -3.56
C ASP A 175 16.63 10.96 -2.87
N ASP A 176 15.42 10.66 -3.32
CA ASP A 176 14.58 9.60 -2.75
C ASP A 176 15.24 8.23 -2.88
N TYR A 177 15.97 7.97 -3.97
CA TYR A 177 16.76 6.72 -4.10
C TYR A 177 17.80 6.57 -3.01
N LYS A 178 18.48 7.66 -2.61
CA LYS A 178 19.46 7.63 -1.52
C LYS A 178 18.77 7.43 -0.17
N LYS A 179 17.64 8.11 0.05
CA LYS A 179 16.85 7.98 1.28
C LYS A 179 16.31 6.56 1.47
N VAL A 180 15.83 5.92 0.40
CA VAL A 180 15.42 4.50 0.43
C VAL A 180 16.58 3.61 0.89
N LEU A 181 17.78 3.76 0.32
CA LEU A 181 18.94 2.98 0.71
C LEU A 181 19.33 3.22 2.18
N GLN A 182 19.25 4.46 2.66
CA GLN A 182 19.54 4.80 4.07
C GLN A 182 18.48 4.18 5.00
N ALA A 183 17.19 4.28 4.63
CA ALA A 183 16.10 3.69 5.39
C ALA A 183 16.23 2.16 5.49
N LEU A 184 16.57 1.48 4.38
CA LEU A 184 16.80 0.04 4.35
C LEU A 184 17.96 -0.38 5.24
N ARG A 185 19.07 0.36 5.22
CA ARG A 185 20.23 0.09 6.12
C ARG A 185 19.83 0.24 7.58
N ALA A 186 19.19 1.35 7.93
CA ALA A 186 18.73 1.60 9.30
C ALA A 186 17.70 0.56 9.77
N ALA A 187 16.78 0.15 8.90
CA ALA A 187 15.80 -0.89 9.19
C ALA A 187 16.49 -2.24 9.45
N ARG A 188 17.44 -2.64 8.62
CA ARG A 188 18.21 -3.89 8.78
C ARG A 188 19.02 -3.93 10.09
N GLU A 189 19.67 -2.82 10.46
CA GLU A 189 20.43 -2.73 11.70
C GLU A 189 19.55 -2.92 12.94
N ARG A 190 18.30 -2.46 12.90
CA ARG A 190 17.35 -2.51 14.01
C ARG A 190 16.47 -3.76 14.02
N SER A 191 16.24 -4.35 12.86
CA SER A 191 15.35 -5.51 12.68
C SER A 191 15.91 -6.45 11.61
N ALA A 192 16.99 -7.17 11.98
CA ALA A 192 17.71 -8.06 11.06
C ALA A 192 16.84 -9.22 10.50
N THR A 193 15.71 -9.53 11.12
CA THR A 193 14.78 -10.59 10.73
C THR A 193 13.46 -10.06 10.15
N GLY A 194 13.34 -8.75 9.94
CA GLY A 194 12.18 -8.11 9.30
C GLY A 194 12.15 -8.35 7.79
N THR A 195 10.96 -8.30 7.22
CA THR A 195 10.71 -8.33 5.76
C THR A 195 10.36 -6.95 5.27
#